data_8971983b0fabff24a7218ca79ef09232
#
_entry.id   8971983b0fabff24a7218ca79ef09232
#
_cell.length_a   1.000
_cell.length_b   1.000
_cell.length_c   1.000
_cell.angle_alpha   90.00
_cell.angle_beta   90.00
_cell.angle_gamma   90.00
#
_symmetry.space_group_name_H-M   'P 1'
#
loop_
_entity.id
_entity.type
_entity.pdbx_description
1 polymer ?
#
loop_
_entity_poly.entity_id
_entity_poly.type
_entity_poly.pdbx_seq_one_letter_code
_entity_poly.pdbx_strand_id
1 'polypeptide(L)'
;MAKVMAIQQVVKSRMETLSQLKTLSVGISAVIILIGGMVVLVTLMGGVRERQQEIGIFRAIGFRKSHVMRIIFTEAGIVSIIAGIFGYCIGIMAASAGLHFLGDGNPGWIVPDPSMALNVLFATVSIGLIASYYPAIMASRLDPNDSLKAL
;
A
#
# COMPACT_ATOMS: atom_id res chain seq x y z
N MET A 1 -37.99 33.46 -9.59
CA MET A 1 -37.77 32.11 -10.14
C MET A 1 -36.43 31.98 -10.94
N ALA A 2 -36.06 32.90 -11.80
CA ALA A 2 -34.83 32.82 -12.59
C ALA A 2 -33.51 32.72 -11.77
N LYS A 3 -33.42 33.46 -10.64
CA LYS A 3 -32.22 33.38 -9.77
C LYS A 3 -32.04 32.01 -9.08
N VAL A 4 -33.14 31.35 -8.74
CA VAL A 4 -33.08 30.02 -8.10
C VAL A 4 -32.64 28.96 -9.11
N MET A 5 -33.09 29.03 -10.35
CA MET A 5 -32.67 28.14 -11.43
C MET A 5 -31.18 28.32 -11.78
N ALA A 6 -30.69 29.57 -11.82
CA ALA A 6 -29.28 29.84 -12.07
C ALA A 6 -28.36 29.27 -10.96
N ILE A 7 -28.77 29.41 -9.70
CA ILE A 7 -28.01 28.83 -8.56
C ILE A 7 -28.02 27.32 -8.63
N GLN A 8 -29.13 26.69 -8.91
CA GLN A 8 -29.22 25.23 -9.04
C GLN A 8 -28.37 24.71 -10.20
N GLN A 9 -28.28 25.43 -11.30
CA GLN A 9 -27.49 25.04 -12.45
C GLN A 9 -25.98 25.14 -12.16
N VAL A 10 -25.56 26.19 -11.45
CA VAL A 10 -24.16 26.35 -11.02
C VAL A 10 -23.76 25.28 -9.99
N VAL A 11 -24.63 24.97 -9.03
CA VAL A 11 -24.38 23.91 -8.05
C VAL A 11 -24.28 22.55 -8.74
N LYS A 12 -25.17 22.26 -9.69
CA LYS A 12 -25.17 21.00 -10.43
C LYS A 12 -23.90 20.84 -11.26
N SER A 13 -23.47 21.88 -11.99
CA SER A 13 -22.23 21.81 -12.78
C SER A 13 -20.99 21.63 -11.90
N ARG A 14 -20.93 22.27 -10.73
CA ARG A 14 -19.84 22.05 -9.77
C ARG A 14 -19.84 20.63 -9.20
N MET A 15 -21.02 20.08 -8.89
CA MET A 15 -21.15 18.70 -8.43
C MET A 15 -20.70 17.68 -9.50
N GLU A 16 -21.06 17.92 -10.76
CA GLU A 16 -20.61 17.08 -11.88
C GLU A 16 -19.10 17.12 -12.06
N THR A 17 -18.49 18.30 -11.99
CA THR A 17 -17.03 18.47 -12.06
C THR A 17 -16.32 17.76 -10.89
N LEU A 18 -16.84 17.91 -9.67
CA LEU A 18 -16.29 17.24 -8.49
C LEU A 18 -16.43 15.71 -8.58
N SER A 19 -17.52 15.21 -9.13
CA SER A 19 -17.71 13.77 -9.34
C SER A 19 -16.73 13.20 -10.36
N GLN A 20 -16.46 13.93 -11.44
CA GLN A 20 -15.46 13.56 -12.43
C GLN A 20 -14.04 13.55 -11.85
N LEU A 21 -13.69 14.58 -11.09
CA LEU A 21 -12.38 14.65 -10.40
C LEU A 21 -12.21 13.50 -9.41
N LYS A 22 -13.27 13.18 -8.65
CA LYS A 22 -13.27 12.03 -7.74
C LYS A 22 -13.02 10.71 -8.48
N THR A 23 -13.70 10.49 -9.59
CA THR A 23 -13.56 9.28 -10.40
C THR A 23 -12.14 9.16 -10.96
N LEU A 24 -11.57 10.24 -11.49
CA LEU A 24 -10.18 10.28 -11.95
C LEU A 24 -9.20 10.00 -10.82
N SER A 25 -9.39 10.62 -9.65
CA SER A 25 -8.54 10.40 -8.48
C SER A 25 -8.55 8.94 -8.02
N VAL A 26 -9.73 8.32 -7.99
CA VAL A 26 -9.87 6.89 -7.65
C VAL A 26 -9.16 6.01 -8.68
N GLY A 27 -9.31 6.32 -9.98
CA GLY A 27 -8.64 5.59 -11.05
C GLY A 27 -7.12 5.66 -10.94
N ILE A 28 -6.57 6.86 -10.75
CA ILE A 28 -5.13 7.07 -10.56
C ILE A 28 -4.64 6.34 -9.30
N SER A 29 -5.38 6.44 -8.19
CA SER A 29 -5.03 5.75 -6.95
C SER A 29 -5.00 4.23 -7.11
N ALA A 30 -5.95 3.66 -7.85
CA ALA A 30 -5.97 2.22 -8.14
C ALA A 30 -4.73 1.76 -8.91
N VAL A 31 -4.30 2.54 -9.92
CA VAL A 31 -3.07 2.25 -10.68
C VAL A 31 -1.84 2.33 -9.78
N ILE A 32 -1.74 3.37 -8.95
CA ILE A 32 -0.60 3.54 -8.01
C ILE A 32 -0.54 2.38 -7.02
N ILE A 33 -1.69 1.95 -6.47
CA ILE A 33 -1.78 0.81 -5.56
C ILE A 33 -1.31 -0.48 -6.26
N LEU A 34 -1.72 -0.70 -7.49
CA LEU A 34 -1.32 -1.87 -8.27
C LEU A 34 0.20 -1.88 -8.51
N ILE A 35 0.76 -0.76 -8.95
CA ILE A 35 2.21 -0.62 -9.16
C ILE A 35 2.96 -0.84 -7.83
N GLY A 36 2.50 -0.20 -6.74
CA GLY A 36 3.10 -0.37 -5.42
C GLY A 36 3.08 -1.82 -4.94
N GLY A 37 1.98 -2.53 -5.13
CA GLY A 37 1.88 -3.97 -4.84
C GLY A 37 2.85 -4.81 -5.64
N MET A 38 3.03 -4.51 -6.93
CA MET A 38 4.02 -5.18 -7.79
C MET A 38 5.46 -4.90 -7.33
N VAL A 39 5.77 -3.68 -6.93
CA VAL A 39 7.11 -3.34 -6.40
C VAL A 39 7.39 -4.13 -5.13
N VAL A 40 6.45 -4.19 -4.20
CA VAL A 40 6.58 -5.00 -2.97
C VAL A 40 6.82 -6.48 -3.30
N LEU A 41 6.04 -7.04 -4.24
CA LEU A 41 6.18 -8.43 -4.67
C LEU A 41 7.59 -8.70 -5.22
N VAL A 42 8.08 -7.85 -6.14
CA VAL A 42 9.41 -8.03 -6.76
C VAL A 42 10.52 -7.87 -5.72
N THR A 43 10.41 -6.90 -4.83
CA THR A 43 11.40 -6.67 -3.75
C THR A 43 11.48 -7.87 -2.81
N LEU A 44 10.35 -8.41 -2.37
CA LEU A 44 10.31 -9.59 -1.51
C LEU A 44 10.83 -10.84 -2.23
N MET A 45 10.55 -11.00 -3.53
CA MET A 45 11.13 -12.10 -4.31
C MET A 45 12.66 -11.99 -4.40
N GLY A 46 13.20 -10.77 -4.57
CA GLY A 46 14.63 -10.51 -4.53
C GLY A 46 15.25 -10.94 -3.20
N GLY A 47 14.69 -10.46 -2.09
CA GLY A 47 15.13 -10.81 -0.75
C GLY A 47 15.08 -12.32 -0.44
N VAL A 48 14.05 -13.03 -0.93
CA VAL A 48 13.97 -14.49 -0.81
C VAL A 48 15.10 -15.17 -1.57
N ARG A 49 15.42 -14.71 -2.78
CA ARG A 49 16.52 -15.27 -3.60
C ARG A 49 17.87 -15.04 -2.95
N GLU A 50 18.14 -13.86 -2.42
CA GLU A 50 19.39 -13.52 -1.73
C GLU A 50 19.62 -14.39 -0.50
N ARG A 51 18.54 -14.72 0.25
CA ARG A 51 18.60 -15.55 1.47
C ARG A 51 18.30 -17.02 1.22
N GLN A 52 18.33 -17.49 -0.02
CA GLN A 52 17.95 -18.85 -0.40
C GLN A 52 18.80 -19.92 0.31
N GLN A 53 20.11 -19.67 0.49
CA GLN A 53 21.01 -20.58 1.22
C GLN A 53 20.66 -20.66 2.71
N GLU A 54 20.41 -19.52 3.35
CA GLU A 54 20.02 -19.47 4.78
C GLU A 54 18.73 -20.23 5.02
N ILE A 55 17.71 -20.03 4.15
CA ILE A 55 16.44 -20.74 4.21
C ILE A 55 16.63 -22.24 4.02
N GLY A 56 17.54 -22.63 3.12
CA GLY A 56 17.92 -24.02 2.89
C GLY A 56 18.53 -24.67 4.14
N ILE A 57 19.46 -23.98 4.81
CA ILE A 57 20.07 -24.43 6.08
C ILE A 57 19.02 -24.58 7.18
N PHE A 58 18.14 -23.58 7.37
CA PHE A 58 17.06 -23.67 8.35
C PHE A 58 16.17 -24.89 8.10
N ARG A 59 15.88 -25.20 6.85
CA ARG A 59 15.09 -26.38 6.50
C ARG A 59 15.85 -27.70 6.71
N ALA A 60 17.14 -27.73 6.48
CA ALA A 60 17.99 -28.90 6.77
C ALA A 60 18.05 -29.24 8.26
N ILE A 61 17.99 -28.23 9.15
CA ILE A 61 17.97 -28.37 10.61
C ILE A 61 16.55 -28.79 11.11
N GLY A 62 15.53 -28.84 10.23
CA GLY A 62 14.18 -29.32 10.56
C GLY A 62 13.10 -28.24 10.71
N PHE A 63 13.36 -27.02 10.30
CA PHE A 63 12.33 -25.98 10.28
C PHE A 63 11.21 -26.35 9.29
N ARG A 64 9.96 -26.29 9.76
CA ARG A 64 8.78 -26.56 8.93
C ARG A 64 8.55 -25.40 7.95
N LYS A 65 7.95 -25.71 6.79
CA LYS A 65 7.53 -24.72 5.77
C LYS A 65 6.74 -23.55 6.36
N SER A 66 5.90 -23.83 7.36
CA SER A 66 5.09 -22.81 8.04
C SER A 66 5.90 -21.80 8.84
N HIS A 67 7.09 -22.16 9.33
CA HIS A 67 7.96 -21.21 10.04
C HIS A 67 8.54 -20.18 9.06
N VAL A 68 9.02 -20.64 7.90
CA VAL A 68 9.53 -19.76 6.83
C VAL A 68 8.44 -18.80 6.35
N MET A 69 7.23 -19.31 6.11
CA MET A 69 6.09 -18.46 5.73
C MET A 69 5.78 -17.39 6.78
N ARG A 70 5.77 -17.77 8.06
CA ARG A 70 5.50 -16.80 9.15
C ARG A 70 6.53 -15.69 9.20
N ILE A 71 7.81 -15.99 9.00
CA ILE A 71 8.89 -14.99 8.97
C ILE A 71 8.61 -13.96 7.87
N ILE A 72 8.33 -14.40 6.64
CA ILE A 72 8.07 -13.50 5.52
C ILE A 72 6.80 -12.67 5.73
N PHE A 73 5.72 -13.28 6.24
CA PHE A 73 4.49 -12.53 6.55
C PHE A 73 4.69 -11.52 7.68
N THR A 74 5.49 -11.85 8.69
CA THR A 74 5.81 -10.91 9.78
C THR A 74 6.65 -9.75 9.25
N GLU A 75 7.65 -10.02 8.43
CA GLU A 75 8.47 -9.01 7.77
C GLU A 75 7.61 -8.09 6.90
N ALA A 76 6.79 -8.64 6.02
CA ALA A 76 5.87 -7.88 5.18
C ALA A 76 4.86 -7.06 6.01
N GLY A 77 4.33 -7.63 7.10
CA GLY A 77 3.42 -6.95 8.01
C GLY A 77 4.05 -5.73 8.69
N ILE A 78 5.26 -5.89 9.24
CA ILE A 78 5.98 -4.79 9.90
C ILE A 78 6.29 -3.67 8.90
N VAL A 79 6.81 -4.02 7.73
CA VAL A 79 7.12 -3.04 6.67
C VAL A 79 5.85 -2.31 6.22
N SER A 80 4.73 -3.03 6.06
CA SER A 80 3.45 -2.43 5.66
C SER A 80 2.88 -1.49 6.71
N ILE A 81 3.02 -1.79 8.00
CA ILE A 81 2.59 -0.91 9.09
C ILE A 81 3.40 0.40 9.07
N ILE A 82 4.72 0.28 9.00
CA ILE A 82 5.62 1.44 8.94
C ILE A 82 5.30 2.28 7.70
N ALA A 83 5.22 1.65 6.53
CA ALA A 83 4.88 2.32 5.27
C ALA A 83 3.50 2.99 5.31
N GLY A 84 2.50 2.36 5.95
CA GLY A 84 1.16 2.92 6.13
C GLY A 84 1.14 4.17 6.98
N ILE A 85 1.88 4.18 8.10
CA ILE A 85 2.01 5.34 8.97
C ILE A 85 2.70 6.50 8.23
N PHE A 86 3.87 6.25 7.63
CA PHE A 86 4.59 7.27 6.87
C PHE A 86 3.78 7.77 5.67
N GLY A 87 3.14 6.88 4.92
CA GLY A 87 2.30 7.24 3.78
C GLY A 87 1.12 8.12 4.18
N TYR A 88 0.46 7.82 5.31
CA TYR A 88 -0.62 8.65 5.84
C TYR A 88 -0.12 10.04 6.26
N CYS A 89 0.98 10.13 6.99
CA CYS A 89 1.58 11.41 7.40
C CYS A 89 1.96 12.26 6.18
N ILE A 90 2.68 11.68 5.22
CA ILE A 90 3.07 12.37 3.99
C ILE A 90 1.84 12.78 3.17
N GLY A 91 0.82 11.93 3.11
CA GLY A 91 -0.43 12.22 2.42
C GLY A 91 -1.16 13.43 3.00
N ILE A 92 -1.26 13.54 4.33
CA ILE A 92 -1.84 14.71 5.00
C ILE A 92 -1.00 15.96 4.73
N MET A 93 0.32 15.87 4.83
CA MET A 93 1.21 17.00 4.55
C MET A 93 1.07 17.48 3.10
N ALA A 94 1.04 16.57 2.14
CA ALA A 94 0.86 16.91 0.73
C ALA A 94 -0.51 17.53 0.46
N ALA A 95 -1.57 16.99 1.07
CA ALA A 95 -2.92 17.51 0.92
C ALA A 95 -3.06 18.91 1.56
N SER A 96 -2.48 19.14 2.74
CA SER A 96 -2.48 20.46 3.38
C SER A 96 -1.69 21.50 2.59
N ALA A 97 -0.53 21.11 2.05
CA ALA A 97 0.24 21.96 1.16
C ALA A 97 -0.54 22.31 -0.13
N GLY A 98 -1.20 21.32 -0.73
CA GLY A 98 -2.05 21.55 -1.91
C GLY A 98 -3.17 22.55 -1.66
N LEU A 99 -3.85 22.46 -0.51
CA LEU A 99 -4.88 23.43 -0.11
C LEU A 99 -4.33 24.82 0.12
N HIS A 100 -3.10 24.93 0.65
CA HIS A 100 -2.46 26.22 0.87
C HIS A 100 -2.08 26.91 -0.46
N PHE A 101 -1.67 26.16 -1.46
CA PHE A 101 -1.31 26.70 -2.77
C PHE A 101 -2.49 26.98 -3.70
N LEU A 102 -3.58 26.21 -3.58
CA LEU A 102 -4.74 26.30 -4.47
C LEU A 102 -5.96 26.97 -3.82
N GLY A 103 -5.96 27.15 -2.49
CA GLY A 103 -7.09 27.70 -1.74
C GLY A 103 -7.00 29.21 -1.60
N ASP A 104 -8.09 29.92 -1.89
CA ASP A 104 -8.22 31.36 -1.67
C ASP A 104 -8.29 31.69 -0.16
N GLY A 105 -7.11 31.81 0.47
CA GLY A 105 -6.92 32.68 1.64
C GLY A 105 -7.30 32.16 3.04
N ASN A 106 -7.82 30.96 3.21
CA ASN A 106 -8.01 30.38 4.55
C ASN A 106 -7.85 28.85 4.52
N PRO A 107 -6.61 28.35 4.59
CA PRO A 107 -6.37 26.91 4.61
C PRO A 107 -6.88 26.37 5.95
N GLY A 108 -8.08 25.80 5.94
CA GLY A 108 -8.55 24.97 7.04
C GLY A 108 -7.54 23.85 7.23
N TRP A 109 -6.98 23.72 8.42
CA TRP A 109 -6.13 22.60 8.76
C TRP A 109 -6.92 21.31 8.53
N ILE A 110 -6.37 20.38 7.73
CA ILE A 110 -6.95 19.05 7.61
C ILE A 110 -6.77 18.39 8.98
N VAL A 111 -7.87 18.24 9.70
CA VAL A 111 -7.85 17.54 10.99
C VAL A 111 -7.66 16.04 10.65
N PRO A 112 -6.60 15.42 11.20
CA PRO A 112 -6.39 13.98 11.00
C PRO A 112 -7.59 13.21 11.55
N ASP A 113 -8.29 12.47 10.70
CA ASP A 113 -9.37 11.60 11.12
C ASP A 113 -8.80 10.23 11.50
N PRO A 114 -8.91 9.82 12.79
CA PRO A 114 -8.41 8.52 13.24
C PRO A 114 -9.05 7.34 12.50
N SER A 115 -10.30 7.48 12.09
CA SER A 115 -11.00 6.43 11.34
C SER A 115 -10.41 6.27 9.95
N MET A 116 -10.05 7.36 9.30
CA MET A 116 -9.40 7.37 8.00
C MET A 116 -7.97 6.78 8.11
N ALA A 117 -7.23 7.14 9.15
CA ALA A 117 -5.90 6.57 9.43
C ALA A 117 -5.96 5.05 9.59
N LEU A 118 -6.93 4.56 10.34
CA LEU A 118 -7.12 3.12 10.55
C LEU A 118 -7.46 2.38 9.26
N ASN A 119 -8.36 2.96 8.42
CA ASN A 119 -8.71 2.38 7.13
C ASN A 119 -7.52 2.33 6.17
N VAL A 120 -6.71 3.39 6.11
CA VAL A 120 -5.48 3.43 5.30
C VAL A 120 -4.49 2.37 5.78
N LEU A 121 -4.27 2.27 7.10
CA LEU A 121 -3.38 1.28 7.68
C LEU A 121 -3.84 -0.14 7.37
N PHE A 122 -5.13 -0.43 7.55
CA PHE A 122 -5.71 -1.73 7.24
C PHE A 122 -5.55 -2.07 5.75
N ALA A 123 -5.83 -1.13 4.85
CA ALA A 123 -5.66 -1.32 3.42
C ALA A 123 -4.20 -1.60 3.05
N THR A 124 -3.25 -0.82 3.61
CA THR A 124 -1.82 -0.97 3.33
C THR A 124 -1.31 -2.33 3.80
N VAL A 125 -1.67 -2.75 5.01
CA VAL A 125 -1.29 -4.07 5.56
C VAL A 125 -1.91 -5.19 4.72
N SER A 126 -3.17 -5.08 4.32
CA SER A 126 -3.83 -6.08 3.48
C SER A 126 -3.13 -6.23 2.12
N ILE A 127 -2.79 -5.13 1.46
CA ILE A 127 -2.06 -5.15 0.19
C ILE A 127 -0.67 -5.76 0.36
N GLY A 128 0.06 -5.39 1.40
CA GLY A 128 1.39 -5.94 1.69
C GLY A 128 1.36 -7.45 1.94
N LEU A 129 0.39 -7.94 2.70
CA LEU A 129 0.20 -9.36 2.95
C LEU A 129 -0.20 -10.13 1.68
N ILE A 130 -1.07 -9.57 0.85
CA ILE A 130 -1.45 -10.18 -0.43
C ILE A 130 -0.24 -10.25 -1.36
N ALA A 131 0.53 -9.16 -1.49
CA ALA A 131 1.74 -9.11 -2.32
C ALA A 131 2.82 -10.09 -1.83
N SER A 132 2.93 -10.32 -0.51
CA SER A 132 3.90 -11.24 0.09
C SER A 132 3.49 -12.71 -0.02
N TYR A 133 2.26 -13.01 -0.38
CA TYR A 133 1.75 -14.38 -0.42
C TYR A 133 2.52 -15.27 -1.39
N TYR A 134 2.76 -14.80 -2.61
CA TYR A 134 3.49 -15.55 -3.62
C TYR A 134 4.97 -15.77 -3.26
N PRO A 135 5.75 -14.74 -2.85
CA PRO A 135 7.12 -14.92 -2.37
C PRO A 135 7.22 -15.89 -1.17
N ALA A 136 6.27 -15.81 -0.23
CA ALA A 136 6.26 -16.68 0.94
C ALA A 136 6.07 -18.17 0.56
N ILE A 137 5.19 -18.47 -0.38
CA ILE A 137 5.02 -19.84 -0.89
C ILE A 137 6.29 -20.30 -1.60
N MET A 138 6.87 -19.46 -2.44
CA MET A 138 8.09 -19.80 -3.18
C MET A 138 9.22 -20.13 -2.21
N ALA A 139 9.48 -19.29 -1.22
CA ALA A 139 10.48 -19.53 -0.18
C ALA A 139 10.23 -20.84 0.59
N SER A 140 8.98 -21.13 0.92
CA SER A 140 8.62 -22.34 1.65
C SER A 140 8.82 -23.63 0.87
N ARG A 141 8.90 -23.57 -0.47
CA ARG A 141 9.06 -24.71 -1.37
C ARG A 141 10.50 -24.99 -1.79
N LEU A 142 11.46 -24.12 -1.39
CA LEU A 142 12.88 -24.33 -1.71
C LEU A 142 13.35 -25.69 -1.18
N ASP A 143 13.99 -26.46 -2.08
CA ASP A 143 14.52 -27.79 -1.72
C ASP A 143 15.91 -27.65 -1.12
N PRO A 144 16.19 -28.23 0.08
CA PRO A 144 17.50 -28.15 0.70
C PRO A 144 18.64 -28.67 -0.20
N ASN A 145 18.36 -29.68 -1.02
CA ASN A 145 19.34 -30.27 -1.91
C ASN A 145 19.83 -29.34 -3.03
N ASP A 146 18.95 -28.50 -3.56
CA ASP A 146 19.32 -27.54 -4.61
C ASP A 146 20.07 -26.33 -4.05
N SER A 147 19.79 -25.98 -2.80
CA SER A 147 20.47 -24.88 -2.10
C SER A 147 21.93 -25.20 -1.73
N LEU A 148 22.25 -26.51 -1.57
CA LEU A 148 23.61 -26.98 -1.25
C LEU A 148 24.45 -27.26 -2.48
N LYS A 149 23.86 -27.46 -3.66
CA LYS A 149 24.58 -27.66 -4.92
C LYS A 149 25.11 -26.37 -5.56
N ALA A 150 24.70 -25.23 -5.05
CA ALA A 150 25.17 -23.90 -5.50
C ALA A 150 26.50 -23.44 -4.81
N LEU A 151 27.13 -24.34 -4.06
CA LEU A 151 28.49 -24.21 -3.53
C LEU A 151 29.49 -24.89 -4.48
#